data_38128ca3cf83cff5aa5d4289d3c8a75a
#
_entry.id   38128ca3cf83cff5aa5d4289d3c8a75a
#
_cell.length_a   1.000
_cell.length_b   1.000
_cell.length_c   1.000
_cell.angle_alpha   90.00
_cell.angle_beta   90.00
_cell.angle_gamma   90.00
#
_symmetry.space_group_name_H-M   'P 1'
#
loop_
_entity.id
_entity.type
_entity.pdbx_description
1 polymer ?
#
loop_
_entity_poly.entity_id
_entity_poly.type
_entity_poly.pdbx_seq_one_letter_code
_entity_poly.pdbx_strand_id
1 'polypeptide(L)'
;MVQQAIRIKTDPDPYEAFRLAQAYRVDNMIYVSGQAAFSLQGEIVGVGDFDAQAVQVFENLQTVLQAGGSDLSKVIKVTIFLKD
;
A
#
# COMPACT_ATOMS: atom_id res chain seq x y z
N MET A 1 17.65 6.91 22.41
CA MET A 1 17.53 5.71 21.54
C MET A 1 17.01 6.12 20.19
N VAL A 2 17.69 5.72 19.15
CA VAL A 2 17.26 6.04 17.78
C VAL A 2 16.42 4.89 17.24
N GLN A 3 15.19 5.19 16.85
CA GLN A 3 14.32 4.22 16.19
C GLN A 3 14.72 4.12 14.71
N GLN A 4 14.75 2.92 14.19
CA GLN A 4 15.01 2.70 12.78
C GLN A 4 13.71 2.47 12.04
N ALA A 5 13.54 3.17 10.93
CA ALA A 5 12.45 2.92 10.01
C ALA A 5 12.94 1.92 8.96
N ILE A 6 12.29 0.78 8.89
CA ILE A 6 12.62 -0.27 7.94
C ILE A 6 11.69 -0.16 6.75
N ARG A 7 12.26 0.07 5.57
CA ARG A 7 11.47 0.17 4.35
C ARG A 7 10.87 -1.19 3.98
N ILE A 8 9.59 -1.18 3.71
CA ILE A 8 8.86 -2.35 3.21
C ILE A 8 8.74 -2.20 1.69
N LYS A 9 9.09 -3.26 0.98
CA LYS A 9 9.09 -3.25 -0.48
C LYS A 9 8.62 -4.59 -0.99
N THR A 10 7.76 -4.57 -2.00
CA THR A 10 7.36 -5.77 -2.74
C THR A 10 8.23 -5.95 -3.98
N ASP A 11 8.14 -7.09 -4.62
CA ASP A 11 8.82 -7.37 -5.89
C ASP A 11 7.82 -8.01 -6.85
N PRO A 12 7.36 -7.29 -7.87
CA PRO A 12 7.77 -5.93 -8.25
C PRO A 12 7.18 -4.87 -7.32
N ASP A 13 7.81 -3.69 -7.34
CA ASP A 13 7.39 -2.53 -6.58
C ASP A 13 6.86 -1.46 -7.54
N PRO A 14 5.53 -1.25 -7.62
CA PRO A 14 4.96 -0.28 -8.56
C PRO A 14 5.29 1.17 -8.21
N TYR A 15 5.78 1.45 -7.00
CA TYR A 15 6.09 2.81 -6.57
C TYR A 15 7.54 3.21 -6.85
N GLU A 16 8.38 2.26 -7.22
CA GLU A 16 9.80 2.53 -7.48
C GLU A 16 10.01 3.55 -8.58
N ALA A 17 9.20 3.48 -9.65
CA ALA A 17 9.29 4.41 -10.77
C ALA A 17 9.00 5.86 -10.35
N PHE A 18 8.22 6.05 -9.29
CA PHE A 18 7.89 7.37 -8.77
C PHE A 18 8.82 7.80 -7.64
N ARG A 19 9.82 6.99 -7.31
CA ARG A 19 10.74 7.20 -6.17
C ARG A 19 10.01 7.36 -4.85
N LEU A 20 8.93 6.59 -4.68
CA LEU A 20 8.14 6.55 -3.46
C LEU A 20 8.35 5.23 -2.74
N ALA A 21 8.33 5.26 -1.42
CA ALA A 21 8.33 4.05 -0.63
C ALA A 21 6.89 3.55 -0.47
N GLN A 22 6.70 2.24 -0.48
CA GLN A 22 5.39 1.64 -0.25
C GLN A 22 4.97 1.75 1.21
N ALA A 23 5.89 1.52 2.14
CA ALA A 23 5.62 1.57 3.56
C ALA A 23 6.94 1.58 4.33
N TYR A 24 6.83 1.93 5.61
CA TYR A 24 7.93 1.80 6.59
C TYR A 24 7.41 1.14 7.84
N ARG A 25 8.21 0.27 8.41
CA ARG A 25 7.95 -0.32 9.72
C ARG A 25 8.82 0.38 10.77
N VAL A 26 8.18 0.87 11.83
CA VAL A 26 8.85 1.47 12.99
C VAL A 26 8.35 0.72 14.21
N ASP A 27 9.23 0.00 14.89
CA ASP A 27 8.86 -0.87 16.02
C ASP A 27 7.73 -1.84 15.63
N ASN A 28 6.57 -1.72 16.26
CA ASN A 28 5.41 -2.57 16.01
C ASN A 28 4.37 -1.94 15.09
N MET A 29 4.70 -0.79 14.48
CA MET A 29 3.78 -0.07 13.62
C MET A 29 4.25 -0.07 12.18
N ILE A 30 3.31 -0.20 11.25
CA ILE A 30 3.57 -0.07 9.83
C ILE A 30 2.81 1.15 9.33
N TYR A 31 3.53 2.08 8.72
CA TYR A 31 2.98 3.29 8.12
C TYR A 31 3.00 3.09 6.61
N VAL A 32 1.81 2.95 6.03
CA VAL A 32 1.65 2.65 4.60
C VAL A 32 1.40 3.94 3.84
N SER A 33 2.12 4.12 2.74
CA SER A 33 1.89 5.24 1.83
C SER A 33 0.53 5.13 1.17
N GLY A 34 0.07 6.21 0.53
CA GLY A 34 -1.19 6.20 -0.20
C GLY A 34 -1.22 5.07 -1.23
N GLN A 35 -2.32 4.33 -1.27
CA GLN A 35 -2.52 3.26 -2.21
C GLN A 35 -3.53 3.69 -3.26
N ALA A 36 -3.22 3.42 -4.51
CA ALA A 36 -4.10 3.68 -5.64
C ALA A 36 -4.34 2.37 -6.41
N ALA A 37 -5.26 2.42 -7.36
CA ALA A 37 -5.67 1.22 -8.10
C ALA A 37 -4.68 0.87 -9.22
N PHE A 38 -3.42 0.62 -8.84
CA PHE A 38 -2.39 0.16 -9.77
C PHE A 38 -2.14 -1.34 -9.61
N SER A 39 -1.87 -2.00 -10.73
CA SER A 39 -1.36 -3.36 -10.70
C SER A 39 0.10 -3.37 -10.22
N LEU A 40 0.66 -4.56 -9.97
CA LEU A 40 2.08 -4.68 -9.60
C LEU A 40 3.01 -4.18 -10.71
N GLN A 41 2.52 -4.12 -11.96
CA GLN A 41 3.28 -3.58 -13.09
C GLN A 41 3.10 -2.07 -13.24
N GLY A 42 2.35 -1.42 -12.35
CA GLY A 42 2.15 0.02 -12.39
C GLY A 42 1.07 0.50 -13.34
N GLU A 43 0.22 -0.39 -13.82
CA GLU A 43 -0.89 -0.04 -14.72
C GLU A 43 -2.14 0.30 -13.91
N ILE A 44 -2.91 1.28 -14.38
CA ILE A 44 -4.18 1.65 -13.76
C ILE A 44 -5.22 0.56 -14.02
N VAL A 45 -5.87 0.12 -12.96
CA VAL A 45 -6.89 -0.94 -12.99
C VAL A 45 -8.26 -0.33 -12.80
N GLY A 46 -9.25 -0.82 -13.56
CA GLY A 46 -10.66 -0.50 -13.34
C GLY A 46 -11.04 0.93 -13.67
N VAL A 47 -10.48 1.50 -14.74
CA VAL A 47 -10.84 2.85 -15.17
C VAL A 47 -12.36 2.94 -15.35
N GLY A 48 -12.99 3.90 -14.64
CA GLY A 48 -14.45 4.08 -14.70
C GLY A 48 -15.24 3.07 -13.86
N ASP A 49 -14.57 2.15 -13.15
CA ASP A 49 -15.23 1.13 -12.33
C ASP A 49 -14.76 1.27 -10.88
N PHE A 50 -15.59 1.91 -10.06
CA PHE A 50 -15.26 2.17 -8.65
C PHE A 50 -15.02 0.86 -7.88
N ASP A 51 -15.87 -0.14 -8.08
CA ASP A 51 -15.76 -1.39 -7.32
C ASP A 51 -14.46 -2.11 -7.63
N ALA A 52 -14.09 -2.19 -8.92
CA ALA A 52 -12.82 -2.79 -9.33
C ALA A 52 -11.62 -2.03 -8.76
N GLN A 53 -11.68 -0.71 -8.74
CA GLN A 53 -10.62 0.11 -8.19
C GLN A 53 -10.50 -0.07 -6.68
N ALA A 54 -11.62 -0.14 -5.96
CA ALA A 54 -11.61 -0.37 -4.52
C ALA A 54 -10.99 -1.73 -4.18
N VAL A 55 -11.36 -2.79 -4.89
CA VAL A 55 -10.78 -4.10 -4.70
C VAL A 55 -9.26 -4.06 -4.91
N GLN A 56 -8.81 -3.42 -5.99
CA GLN A 56 -7.38 -3.34 -6.29
C GLN A 56 -6.61 -2.59 -5.20
N VAL A 57 -7.18 -1.49 -4.67
CA VAL A 57 -6.54 -0.73 -3.60
C VAL A 57 -6.34 -1.59 -2.35
N PHE A 58 -7.37 -2.35 -1.96
CA PHE A 58 -7.27 -3.21 -0.77
C PHE A 58 -6.36 -4.40 -1.01
N GLU A 59 -6.33 -4.96 -2.22
CA GLU A 59 -5.35 -5.99 -2.57
C GLU A 59 -3.92 -5.46 -2.47
N ASN A 60 -3.68 -4.26 -2.96
CA ASN A 60 -2.36 -3.62 -2.86
C ASN A 60 -1.96 -3.40 -1.40
N LEU A 61 -2.90 -2.92 -0.59
CA LEU A 61 -2.66 -2.73 0.84
C LEU A 61 -2.30 -4.05 1.51
N GLN A 62 -3.05 -5.11 1.24
CA GLN A 62 -2.78 -6.44 1.79
C GLN A 62 -1.40 -6.93 1.38
N THR A 63 -1.03 -6.77 0.12
CA THR A 63 0.28 -7.19 -0.39
C THR A 63 1.42 -6.48 0.36
N VAL A 64 1.30 -5.18 0.56
CA VAL A 64 2.31 -4.39 1.26
C VAL A 64 2.37 -4.79 2.75
N LEU A 65 1.22 -4.98 3.38
CA LEU A 65 1.16 -5.38 4.79
C LEU A 65 1.79 -6.77 4.98
N GLN A 66 1.52 -7.71 4.08
CA GLN A 66 2.13 -9.04 4.15
C GLN A 66 3.64 -8.97 3.97
N ALA A 67 4.12 -8.11 3.08
CA ALA A 67 5.57 -7.89 2.92
C ALA A 67 6.20 -7.35 4.21
N GLY A 68 5.44 -6.62 5.02
CA GLY A 68 5.89 -6.11 6.31
C GLY A 68 5.64 -7.06 7.48
N GLY A 69 5.09 -8.24 7.24
CA GLY A 69 4.81 -9.23 8.28
C GLY A 69 3.48 -9.03 8.98
N SER A 70 2.52 -8.33 8.37
CA SER A 70 1.20 -8.06 8.94
C SER A 70 0.10 -8.47 7.97
N ASP A 71 -1.12 -8.03 8.19
CA ASP A 71 -2.27 -8.28 7.32
C ASP A 71 -3.40 -7.27 7.61
N LEU A 72 -4.47 -7.34 6.83
CA LEU A 72 -5.59 -6.41 6.95
C LEU A 72 -6.31 -6.47 8.30
N SER A 73 -6.27 -7.61 9.00
CA SER A 73 -6.95 -7.74 10.29
C SER A 73 -6.36 -6.86 11.38
N LYS A 74 -5.17 -6.33 11.16
CA LYS A 74 -4.43 -5.52 12.14
C LYS A 74 -4.45 -4.03 11.82
N VAL A 75 -5.23 -3.61 10.83
CA VAL A 75 -5.37 -2.19 10.47
C VAL A 75 -6.20 -1.49 11.52
N ILE A 76 -5.68 -0.39 12.05
CA ILE A 76 -6.37 0.40 13.08
C ILE A 76 -6.98 1.69 12.53
N LYS A 77 -6.51 2.17 11.41
CA LYS A 77 -7.05 3.39 10.80
C LYS A 77 -6.79 3.41 9.31
N VAL A 78 -7.80 3.81 8.54
CA VAL A 78 -7.70 4.05 7.10
C VAL A 78 -8.30 5.41 6.79
N THR A 79 -7.64 6.16 5.92
CA THR A 79 -8.18 7.39 5.35
C THR A 79 -8.42 7.17 3.86
N ILE A 80 -9.62 7.45 3.40
CA ILE A 80 -10.02 7.23 2.01
C ILE A 80 -10.43 8.57 1.40
N PHE A 81 -9.82 8.90 0.27
CA PHE A 81 -10.19 10.08 -0.52
C PHE A 81 -10.95 9.59 -1.76
N LEU A 82 -12.16 10.07 -1.93
CA LEU A 82 -13.02 9.70 -3.04
C LEU A 82 -13.28 10.90 -3.94
N LYS A 83 -13.39 10.63 -5.23
CA LYS A 83 -13.78 11.62 -6.22
C LYS A 83 -15.19 11.29 -6.70
N ASP A 84 -16.06 12.29 -6.68
CA ASP A 84 -17.43 12.16 -7.20
C ASP A 84 -17.47 12.08 -8.73
#